data_931c848c8aad5c64fc561480a19622cf
#
_entry.id   931c848c8aad5c64fc561480a19622cf
#
_cell.length_a   1.000
_cell.length_b   1.000
_cell.length_c   1.000
_cell.angle_alpha   90.00
_cell.angle_beta   90.00
_cell.angle_gamma   90.00
#
_symmetry.space_group_name_H-M   'P 1'
#
loop_
_entity.id
_entity.type
_entity.pdbx_description
1 polymer ?
#
loop_
_entity_poly.entity_id
_entity_poly.type
_entity_poly.pdbx_seq_one_letter_code
_entity_poly.pdbx_strand_id
1 'polypeptide(L)'
;MSLATETTDLVGPFRSPHNTAAEAKGSIHDDATATKLGFKGGTVAGSLHMDQFVPQLVEIYGGEWWRKGNLSLYFRQATVHGEAVRTFARRGSPHARLWMENEAGDLIMEGTASCSGSDPDSELTHRLKGQATADPGALRILAKNKVGDEAKDVALKVTRAGLEQRLKTVPEAMPEYSGDQPFLPPSMQVALFRAAQENIIKLSGRAVGLFGAIELQSINGPPRAETDYAGRFKILALSESPKTENIWYQAWAADPKTGEDVASMVMYLRFMKASSDLWN
;
A
#
# COMPACT_ATOMS: atom_id res chain seq x y z
N MET A 1 -0.48 -34.43 24.90
CA MET A 1 -0.37 -33.03 25.38
C MET A 1 0.46 -32.27 24.34
N SER A 2 -0.18 -31.53 23.45
CA SER A 2 0.50 -30.64 22.52
C SER A 2 0.90 -29.40 23.30
N LEU A 3 2.20 -29.17 23.48
CA LEU A 3 2.71 -27.91 23.98
C LEU A 3 2.34 -26.84 22.91
N ALA A 4 1.35 -26.02 23.20
CA ALA A 4 1.14 -24.80 22.45
C ALA A 4 2.43 -24.00 22.61
N THR A 5 3.23 -23.91 21.56
CA THR A 5 4.36 -23.01 21.49
C THR A 5 3.77 -21.60 21.62
N GLU A 6 4.00 -20.94 22.74
CA GLU A 6 3.69 -19.51 22.89
C GLU A 6 4.42 -18.79 21.75
N THR A 7 3.68 -18.32 20.77
CA THR A 7 4.20 -17.53 19.68
C THR A 7 4.51 -16.15 20.23
N THR A 8 5.76 -15.90 20.58
CA THR A 8 6.22 -14.58 21.03
C THR A 8 6.10 -13.59 19.87
N ASP A 9 5.48 -12.43 20.12
CA ASP A 9 5.40 -11.36 19.13
C ASP A 9 6.80 -10.78 18.86
N LEU A 10 7.11 -10.60 17.59
CA LEU A 10 8.24 -9.78 17.18
C LEU A 10 7.81 -8.32 17.27
N VAL A 11 8.53 -7.54 18.06
CA VAL A 11 8.21 -6.13 18.32
C VAL A 11 9.31 -5.26 17.71
N GLY A 12 8.92 -4.41 16.77
CA GLY A 12 9.85 -3.42 16.20
C GLY A 12 10.12 -2.27 17.17
N PRO A 13 11.18 -1.51 16.95
CA PRO A 13 11.43 -0.30 17.72
C PRO A 13 10.43 0.79 17.35
N PHE A 14 10.24 1.78 18.22
CA PHE A 14 9.52 3.00 17.86
C PHE A 14 10.26 3.76 16.77
N ARG A 15 9.51 4.23 15.77
CA ARG A 15 9.96 5.08 14.67
C ARG A 15 9.04 6.27 14.53
N SER A 16 9.61 7.43 14.20
CA SER A 16 8.87 8.66 13.96
C SER A 16 8.98 9.06 12.49
N PRO A 17 8.18 8.48 11.61
CA PRO A 17 8.30 8.72 10.17
C PRO A 17 7.95 10.16 9.81
N HIS A 18 8.59 10.65 8.75
CA HIS A 18 8.42 12.02 8.27
C HIS A 18 7.33 12.10 7.19
N ASN A 19 6.52 13.16 7.24
CA ASN A 19 5.64 13.52 6.14
C ASN A 19 6.49 14.09 4.99
N THR A 20 6.83 13.24 4.02
CA THR A 20 7.68 13.62 2.87
C THR A 20 6.91 14.33 1.76
N ALA A 21 5.62 14.56 1.92
CA ALA A 21 4.73 15.18 0.94
C ALA A 21 3.98 16.39 1.49
N ALA A 22 4.49 17.04 2.55
CA ALA A 22 3.88 18.20 3.18
C ALA A 22 3.64 19.38 2.21
N GLU A 23 4.47 19.51 1.17
CA GLU A 23 4.35 20.54 0.14
C GLU A 23 3.31 20.19 -0.98
N ALA A 24 2.70 19.01 -0.91
CA ALA A 24 1.69 18.59 -1.89
C ALA A 24 0.33 19.28 -1.60
N LYS A 25 0.23 20.55 -1.97
CA LYS A 25 -0.96 21.38 -1.74
C LYS A 25 -2.24 20.74 -2.22
N GLY A 26 -3.29 20.80 -1.39
CA GLY A 26 -4.59 20.20 -1.68
C GLY A 26 -4.67 18.70 -1.49
N SER A 27 -3.67 18.08 -0.89
CA SER A 27 -3.67 16.68 -0.46
C SER A 27 -3.83 16.55 1.05
N ILE A 28 -4.06 15.34 1.57
CA ILE A 28 -4.04 15.06 3.02
C ILE A 28 -2.66 15.20 3.65
N HIS A 29 -1.61 15.35 2.85
CA HIS A 29 -0.26 15.57 3.33
C HIS A 29 0.03 17.04 3.65
N ASP A 30 -0.77 17.97 3.10
CA ASP A 30 -0.75 19.39 3.39
C ASP A 30 -1.59 19.69 4.64
N ASP A 31 -0.99 20.35 5.64
CA ASP A 31 -1.62 20.63 6.93
C ASP A 31 -2.98 21.34 6.83
N ALA A 32 -3.07 22.35 5.97
CA ALA A 32 -4.30 23.14 5.83
C ALA A 32 -5.44 22.28 5.27
N THR A 33 -5.15 21.45 4.26
CA THR A 33 -6.12 20.56 3.66
C THR A 33 -6.51 19.44 4.63
N ALA A 34 -5.54 18.81 5.29
CA ALA A 34 -5.77 17.73 6.24
C ALA A 34 -6.66 18.21 7.42
N THR A 35 -6.35 19.35 8.01
CA THR A 35 -7.12 19.92 9.13
C THR A 35 -8.56 20.26 8.69
N LYS A 36 -8.75 20.85 7.50
CA LYS A 36 -10.09 21.11 6.94
C LYS A 36 -10.92 19.82 6.78
N LEU A 37 -10.28 18.69 6.51
CA LEU A 37 -10.92 17.38 6.34
C LEU A 37 -11.04 16.59 7.65
N GLY A 38 -10.67 17.17 8.79
CA GLY A 38 -10.84 16.59 10.13
C GLY A 38 -9.67 15.70 10.60
N PHE A 39 -8.50 15.77 9.96
CA PHE A 39 -7.27 15.14 10.45
C PHE A 39 -6.54 16.04 11.46
N LYS A 40 -5.66 15.46 12.27
CA LYS A 40 -4.85 16.18 13.27
C LYS A 40 -3.85 17.15 12.62
N GLY A 41 -3.48 16.93 11.35
CA GLY A 41 -2.50 17.67 10.56
C GLY A 41 -2.15 16.90 9.29
N GLY A 42 -1.16 17.39 8.55
CA GLY A 42 -0.65 16.75 7.34
C GLY A 42 -0.17 15.32 7.62
N THR A 43 -0.76 14.35 6.92
CA THR A 43 -0.57 12.94 7.24
C THR A 43 0.71 12.37 6.63
N VAL A 44 1.32 11.40 7.31
CA VAL A 44 2.36 10.56 6.72
C VAL A 44 1.71 9.57 5.74
N ALA A 45 2.33 9.36 4.58
CA ALA A 45 1.83 8.40 3.61
C ALA A 45 1.87 6.98 4.18
N GLY A 46 0.73 6.26 4.18
CA GLY A 46 0.62 4.91 4.76
C GLY A 46 1.62 3.91 4.18
N SER A 47 2.02 4.08 2.91
CA SER A 47 3.04 3.24 2.29
C SER A 47 4.42 3.33 2.96
N LEU A 48 4.78 4.47 3.60
CA LEU A 48 6.04 4.61 4.34
C LEU A 48 6.06 3.72 5.59
N HIS A 49 4.90 3.49 6.18
CA HIS A 49 4.80 2.60 7.34
C HIS A 49 5.01 1.13 6.95
N MET A 50 4.71 0.73 5.72
CA MET A 50 4.89 -0.64 5.24
C MET A 50 6.36 -1.08 5.28
N ASP A 51 7.30 -0.15 5.06
CA ASP A 51 8.73 -0.43 5.07
C ASP A 51 9.21 -0.93 6.44
N GLN A 52 8.55 -0.52 7.53
CA GLN A 52 8.93 -0.87 8.90
C GLN A 52 8.69 -2.34 9.25
N PHE A 53 7.86 -3.06 8.49
CA PHE A 53 7.61 -4.49 8.72
C PHE A 53 8.69 -5.40 8.11
N VAL A 54 9.46 -4.91 7.14
CA VAL A 54 10.38 -5.74 6.35
C VAL A 54 11.39 -6.50 7.20
N PRO A 55 12.08 -5.91 8.22
CA PRO A 55 13.00 -6.66 9.06
C PRO A 55 12.37 -7.86 9.76
N GLN A 56 11.15 -7.69 10.31
CA GLN A 56 10.41 -8.76 10.97
C GLN A 56 9.98 -9.85 9.98
N LEU A 57 9.63 -9.47 8.74
CA LEU A 57 9.21 -10.40 7.70
C LEU A 57 10.41 -11.22 7.18
N VAL A 58 11.58 -10.59 7.06
CA VAL A 58 12.84 -11.31 6.76
C VAL A 58 13.22 -12.24 7.90
N GLU A 59 13.01 -11.86 9.15
CA GLU A 59 13.23 -12.75 10.31
C GLU A 59 12.26 -13.95 10.30
N ILE A 60 11.00 -13.75 9.88
CA ILE A 60 10.01 -14.82 9.84
C ILE A 60 10.24 -15.79 8.69
N TYR A 61 10.52 -15.26 7.48
CA TYR A 61 10.48 -16.01 6.22
C TYR A 61 11.87 -16.17 5.57
N GLY A 62 12.89 -15.51 6.09
CA GLY A 62 14.23 -15.53 5.49
C GLY A 62 14.25 -14.95 4.09
N GLY A 63 15.14 -15.47 3.22
CA GLY A 63 15.27 -15.03 1.83
C GLY A 63 14.06 -15.28 0.95
N GLU A 64 13.15 -16.20 1.35
CA GLU A 64 11.90 -16.46 0.60
C GLU A 64 10.97 -15.23 0.62
N TRP A 65 11.07 -14.37 1.64
CA TRP A 65 10.35 -13.11 1.69
C TRP A 65 10.53 -12.28 0.41
N TRP A 66 11.76 -12.14 -0.04
CA TRP A 66 12.08 -11.39 -1.25
C TRP A 66 11.52 -12.02 -2.53
N ARG A 67 11.45 -13.34 -2.56
CA ARG A 67 11.05 -14.09 -3.76
C ARG A 67 9.55 -14.19 -3.95
N LYS A 68 8.81 -14.40 -2.86
CA LYS A 68 7.36 -14.74 -2.90
C LYS A 68 6.55 -14.07 -1.80
N GLY A 69 7.12 -13.04 -1.13
CA GLY A 69 6.44 -12.35 -0.05
C GLY A 69 5.14 -11.69 -0.50
N ASN A 70 4.11 -11.86 0.31
CA ASN A 70 2.85 -11.13 0.25
C ASN A 70 2.71 -10.28 1.52
N LEU A 71 2.50 -8.98 1.37
CA LEU A 71 2.28 -8.02 2.47
C LEU A 71 0.94 -7.33 2.26
N SER A 72 -0.03 -7.66 3.09
CA SER A 72 -1.42 -7.21 2.98
C SER A 72 -1.81 -6.39 4.20
N LEU A 73 -1.98 -5.06 4.06
CA LEU A 73 -2.21 -4.13 5.17
C LEU A 73 -3.44 -3.24 4.95
N TYR A 74 -4.26 -3.14 5.99
CA TYR A 74 -5.41 -2.23 6.07
C TYR A 74 -5.10 -1.08 7.02
N PHE A 75 -5.33 0.17 6.56
CA PHE A 75 -5.04 1.40 7.29
C PHE A 75 -6.24 1.83 8.12
N ARG A 76 -6.07 1.91 9.45
CA ARG A 76 -7.09 2.27 10.43
C ARG A 76 -7.10 3.75 10.74
N GLN A 77 -5.92 4.30 11.01
CA GLN A 77 -5.74 5.69 11.39
C GLN A 77 -4.58 6.31 10.62
N ALA A 78 -4.72 7.60 10.30
CA ALA A 78 -3.64 8.39 9.74
C ALA A 78 -2.73 8.90 10.86
N THR A 79 -1.43 8.85 10.65
CA THR A 79 -0.42 9.44 11.53
C THR A 79 0.02 10.79 10.99
N VAL A 80 0.55 11.65 11.85
CA VAL A 80 1.14 12.93 11.47
C VAL A 80 2.67 12.88 11.52
N HIS A 81 3.31 13.91 10.97
CA HIS A 81 4.77 14.04 11.01
C HIS A 81 5.34 13.88 12.42
N GLY A 82 6.29 12.96 12.58
CA GLY A 82 6.98 12.72 13.84
C GLY A 82 6.19 11.91 14.87
N GLU A 83 4.94 11.53 14.62
CA GLU A 83 4.19 10.65 15.51
C GLU A 83 4.85 9.28 15.61
N ALA A 84 5.24 8.89 16.82
CA ALA A 84 5.96 7.63 17.03
C ALA A 84 5.02 6.43 16.91
N VAL A 85 5.45 5.45 16.12
CA VAL A 85 4.75 4.18 15.88
C VAL A 85 5.72 3.01 15.94
N ARG A 86 5.23 1.80 16.20
CA ARG A 86 6.01 0.57 16.12
C ARG A 86 5.20 -0.57 15.53
N THR A 87 5.91 -1.49 14.89
CA THR A 87 5.37 -2.69 14.27
C THR A 87 5.39 -3.87 15.21
N PHE A 88 4.42 -4.75 15.00
CA PHE A 88 4.33 -6.06 15.63
C PHE A 88 4.09 -7.11 14.55
N ALA A 89 4.72 -8.26 14.69
CA ALA A 89 4.50 -9.42 13.83
C ALA A 89 4.40 -10.68 14.69
N ARG A 90 3.33 -11.45 14.50
CA ARG A 90 3.13 -12.76 15.15
C ARG A 90 3.22 -13.86 14.11
N ARG A 91 4.16 -14.79 14.31
CA ARG A 91 4.28 -15.97 13.46
C ARG A 91 2.96 -16.75 13.45
N GLY A 92 2.57 -17.25 12.29
CA GLY A 92 1.37 -18.05 12.10
C GLY A 92 1.45 -18.87 10.82
N SER A 93 0.54 -19.82 10.65
CA SER A 93 0.39 -20.62 9.45
C SER A 93 -1.09 -20.62 9.05
N PRO A 94 -1.43 -20.32 7.80
CA PRO A 94 -0.55 -20.09 6.65
C PRO A 94 0.13 -18.71 6.59
N HIS A 95 -0.27 -17.74 7.41
CA HIS A 95 0.28 -16.38 7.37
C HIS A 95 0.58 -15.82 8.78
N ALA A 96 1.55 -14.91 8.84
CA ALA A 96 1.81 -14.10 10.02
C ALA A 96 0.76 -13.00 10.14
N ARG A 97 0.37 -12.68 11.39
CA ARG A 97 -0.45 -11.50 11.69
C ARG A 97 0.46 -10.29 11.91
N LEU A 98 0.07 -9.16 11.35
CA LEU A 98 0.79 -7.89 11.45
C LEU A 98 -0.10 -6.80 12.03
N TRP A 99 0.49 -5.90 12.83
CA TRP A 99 -0.17 -4.67 13.23
C TRP A 99 0.86 -3.60 13.63
N MET A 100 0.40 -2.37 13.65
CA MET A 100 1.19 -1.21 14.07
C MET A 100 0.37 -0.38 15.06
N GLU A 101 1.03 0.08 16.11
CA GLU A 101 0.46 0.94 17.15
C GLU A 101 1.28 2.22 17.30
N ASN A 102 0.63 3.31 17.71
CA ASN A 102 1.31 4.50 18.20
C ASN A 102 1.70 4.35 19.70
N GLU A 103 2.34 5.37 20.27
CA GLU A 103 2.75 5.34 21.70
C GLU A 103 1.56 5.25 22.68
N ALA A 104 0.37 5.70 22.27
CA ALA A 104 -0.85 5.59 23.07
C ALA A 104 -1.50 4.19 23.00
N GLY A 105 -0.99 3.30 22.15
CA GLY A 105 -1.56 1.97 21.90
C GLY A 105 -2.71 1.97 20.90
N ASP A 106 -2.95 3.09 20.18
CA ASP A 106 -3.95 3.13 19.12
C ASP A 106 -3.49 2.32 17.92
N LEU A 107 -4.40 1.53 17.37
CA LEU A 107 -4.16 0.71 16.19
C LEU A 107 -4.09 1.59 14.92
N ILE A 108 -2.93 1.68 14.32
CA ILE A 108 -2.66 2.46 13.10
C ILE A 108 -2.98 1.65 11.86
N MET A 109 -2.53 0.40 11.81
CA MET A 109 -2.82 -0.55 10.72
C MET A 109 -2.73 -1.99 11.21
N GLU A 110 -3.33 -2.88 10.44
CA GLU A 110 -3.30 -4.32 10.69
C GLU A 110 -3.32 -5.11 9.38
N GLY A 111 -2.93 -6.37 9.43
CA GLY A 111 -2.96 -7.22 8.25
C GLY A 111 -2.25 -8.55 8.41
N THR A 112 -1.85 -9.09 7.26
CA THR A 112 -1.22 -10.40 7.14
C THR A 112 0.02 -10.35 6.27
N ALA A 113 0.91 -11.33 6.45
CA ALA A 113 2.00 -11.60 5.51
C ALA A 113 2.18 -13.10 5.33
N SER A 114 2.56 -13.51 4.12
CA SER A 114 2.86 -14.89 3.77
C SER A 114 3.96 -14.99 2.71
N CYS A 115 4.45 -16.19 2.43
CA CYS A 115 5.38 -16.50 1.34
C CYS A 115 4.84 -17.64 0.45
N SER A 116 3.53 -17.75 0.32
CA SER A 116 2.87 -18.79 -0.47
C SER A 116 2.61 -18.40 -1.93
N GLY A 117 3.10 -17.25 -2.37
CA GLY A 117 2.73 -16.66 -3.65
C GLY A 117 1.35 -15.98 -3.56
N SER A 118 0.38 -16.36 -4.40
CA SER A 118 -1.01 -15.89 -4.24
C SER A 118 -1.58 -16.33 -2.89
N ASP A 119 -2.08 -15.37 -2.11
CA ASP A 119 -2.67 -15.62 -0.80
C ASP A 119 -4.19 -15.36 -0.84
N PRO A 120 -5.02 -16.42 -1.06
CA PRO A 120 -6.47 -16.29 -1.13
C PRO A 120 -7.11 -15.91 0.22
N ASP A 121 -6.34 -16.00 1.29
CA ASP A 121 -6.76 -15.73 2.66
C ASP A 121 -6.06 -14.51 3.28
N SER A 122 -5.43 -13.67 2.43
CA SER A 122 -4.86 -12.40 2.86
C SER A 122 -5.92 -11.44 3.40
N GLU A 123 -5.50 -10.48 4.22
CA GLU A 123 -6.38 -9.45 4.78
C GLU A 123 -7.19 -8.74 3.69
N LEU A 124 -6.55 -8.36 2.56
CA LEU A 124 -7.26 -7.65 1.49
C LEU A 124 -8.17 -8.55 0.68
N THR A 125 -7.78 -9.80 0.44
CA THR A 125 -8.65 -10.76 -0.26
C THR A 125 -9.97 -10.96 0.49
N HIS A 126 -9.92 -11.10 1.81
CA HIS A 126 -11.15 -11.19 2.63
C HIS A 126 -12.00 -9.92 2.55
N ARG A 127 -11.38 -8.75 2.64
CA ARG A 127 -12.10 -7.47 2.56
C ARG A 127 -12.72 -7.23 1.19
N LEU A 128 -12.03 -7.59 0.12
CA LEU A 128 -12.54 -7.45 -1.24
C LEU A 128 -13.76 -8.36 -1.49
N LYS A 129 -13.72 -9.60 -1.00
CA LYS A 129 -14.87 -10.54 -1.09
C LYS A 129 -16.14 -9.97 -0.42
N GLY A 130 -16.00 -9.16 0.63
CA GLY A 130 -17.11 -8.53 1.34
C GLY A 130 -17.58 -7.18 0.78
N GLN A 131 -16.99 -6.69 -0.33
CA GLN A 131 -17.38 -5.41 -0.89
C GLN A 131 -18.70 -5.49 -1.65
N ALA A 132 -19.67 -4.67 -1.24
CA ALA A 132 -20.87 -4.43 -2.05
C ALA A 132 -20.48 -3.59 -3.28
N THR A 133 -20.99 -3.95 -4.44
CA THR A 133 -20.85 -3.13 -5.65
C THR A 133 -21.78 -1.92 -5.53
N ALA A 134 -21.24 -0.71 -5.75
CA ALA A 134 -22.06 0.49 -5.80
C ALA A 134 -23.03 0.45 -6.99
N ASP A 135 -24.21 1.04 -6.84
CA ASP A 135 -25.02 1.42 -7.98
C ASP A 135 -24.19 2.41 -8.84
N PRO A 136 -23.95 2.14 -10.12
CA PRO A 136 -23.21 3.03 -11.00
C PRO A 136 -23.74 4.47 -11.03
N GLY A 137 -25.03 4.68 -10.77
CA GLY A 137 -25.65 6.00 -10.68
C GLY A 137 -25.36 6.76 -9.39
N ALA A 138 -24.88 6.11 -8.35
CA ALA A 138 -24.58 6.72 -7.06
C ALA A 138 -23.21 7.44 -7.01
N LEU A 139 -22.28 7.05 -7.89
CA LEU A 139 -20.92 7.60 -7.92
C LEU A 139 -20.88 8.91 -8.73
N ARG A 140 -20.19 9.93 -8.17
CA ARG A 140 -19.98 11.23 -8.82
C ARG A 140 -18.48 11.45 -9.11
N ILE A 141 -17.61 11.22 -8.15
CA ILE A 141 -16.16 11.35 -8.29
C ILE A 141 -15.62 10.25 -9.23
N LEU A 142 -16.08 9.03 -9.03
CA LEU A 142 -15.66 7.84 -9.77
C LEU A 142 -16.62 7.45 -10.91
N ALA A 143 -17.55 8.33 -11.30
CA ALA A 143 -18.61 8.04 -12.28
C ALA A 143 -18.10 7.57 -13.66
N LYS A 144 -16.83 7.85 -13.99
CA LYS A 144 -16.23 7.45 -15.28
C LYS A 144 -15.58 6.06 -15.26
N ASN A 145 -15.61 5.36 -14.12
CA ASN A 145 -14.94 4.09 -13.95
C ASN A 145 -15.96 2.95 -13.89
N LYS A 146 -15.60 1.79 -14.38
CA LYS A 146 -16.42 0.58 -14.34
C LYS A 146 -15.59 -0.60 -13.80
N VAL A 147 -16.23 -1.48 -13.06
CA VAL A 147 -15.62 -2.76 -12.67
C VAL A 147 -15.26 -3.53 -13.93
N GLY A 148 -14.02 -4.03 -13.97
CA GLY A 148 -13.47 -4.71 -15.14
C GLY A 148 -12.75 -3.80 -16.13
N ASP A 149 -12.79 -2.46 -16.00
CA ASP A 149 -11.94 -1.59 -16.81
C ASP A 149 -10.47 -1.99 -16.66
N GLU A 150 -9.74 -2.01 -17.77
CA GLU A 150 -8.34 -2.42 -17.85
C GLU A 150 -7.48 -1.36 -18.56
N ALA A 151 -6.22 -1.27 -18.14
CA ALA A 151 -5.16 -0.60 -18.88
C ALA A 151 -3.99 -1.58 -19.03
N LYS A 152 -3.37 -1.63 -20.21
CA LYS A 152 -2.28 -2.56 -20.55
C LYS A 152 -1.12 -1.81 -21.18
N ASP A 153 0.02 -2.47 -21.22
CA ASP A 153 1.26 -1.96 -21.86
C ASP A 153 1.71 -0.60 -21.31
N VAL A 154 1.47 -0.37 -20.02
CA VAL A 154 1.84 0.86 -19.34
C VAL A 154 3.31 0.75 -18.90
N ALA A 155 4.17 1.68 -19.33
CA ALA A 155 5.56 1.67 -18.91
C ALA A 155 5.67 1.98 -17.40
N LEU A 156 6.38 1.11 -16.67
CA LEU A 156 6.66 1.28 -15.24
C LEU A 156 8.17 1.22 -15.01
N LYS A 157 8.70 2.18 -14.24
CA LYS A 157 10.10 2.22 -13.84
C LYS A 157 10.29 3.06 -12.58
N VAL A 158 11.20 2.64 -11.73
CA VAL A 158 11.76 3.47 -10.65
C VAL A 158 13.23 3.71 -10.97
N THR A 159 13.64 4.97 -10.98
CA THR A 159 15.04 5.34 -11.17
C THR A 159 15.85 5.11 -9.90
N ARG A 160 17.17 4.88 -10.06
CA ARG A 160 18.10 4.80 -8.92
C ARG A 160 18.06 6.07 -8.08
N ALA A 161 18.07 7.24 -8.69
CA ALA A 161 17.98 8.50 -7.99
C ALA A 161 16.69 8.62 -7.15
N GLY A 162 15.55 8.16 -7.68
CA GLY A 162 14.28 8.10 -6.95
C GLY A 162 14.34 7.15 -5.76
N LEU A 163 14.96 5.98 -5.91
CA LEU A 163 15.18 5.04 -4.81
C LEU A 163 16.09 5.66 -3.74
N GLU A 164 17.24 6.19 -4.11
CA GLU A 164 18.21 6.81 -3.18
C GLU A 164 17.57 7.98 -2.40
N GLN A 165 16.76 8.79 -3.06
CA GLN A 165 16.02 9.84 -2.37
C GLN A 165 15.02 9.28 -1.35
N ARG A 166 14.32 8.19 -1.68
CA ARG A 166 13.40 7.50 -0.78
C ARG A 166 14.12 6.89 0.41
N LEU A 167 15.26 6.24 0.19
CA LEU A 167 16.03 5.58 1.24
C LEU A 167 16.50 6.54 2.35
N LYS A 168 16.59 7.85 2.08
CA LYS A 168 16.86 8.86 3.13
C LYS A 168 15.72 8.98 4.17
N THR A 169 14.54 8.48 3.84
CA THR A 169 13.33 8.57 4.68
C THR A 169 12.75 7.21 5.08
N VAL A 170 13.31 6.11 4.54
CA VAL A 170 12.94 4.75 4.96
C VAL A 170 13.59 4.47 6.31
N PRO A 171 12.79 4.13 7.34
CA PRO A 171 13.33 3.98 8.70
C PRO A 171 14.17 2.71 8.87
N GLU A 172 14.01 1.73 7.97
CA GLU A 172 14.68 0.43 8.05
C GLU A 172 15.58 0.22 6.83
N ALA A 173 16.89 0.39 7.01
CA ALA A 173 17.87 0.10 5.97
C ALA A 173 18.09 -1.42 5.85
N MET A 174 17.79 -1.95 4.65
CA MET A 174 18.06 -3.36 4.32
C MET A 174 19.21 -3.42 3.29
N PRO A 175 20.13 -4.38 3.40
CA PRO A 175 21.23 -4.53 2.43
C PRO A 175 20.75 -4.66 0.98
N GLU A 176 19.60 -5.30 0.78
CA GLU A 176 19.00 -5.56 -0.52
C GLU A 176 18.52 -4.29 -1.25
N TYR A 177 18.38 -3.17 -0.53
CA TYR A 177 18.02 -1.86 -1.13
C TYR A 177 19.22 -1.14 -1.74
N SER A 178 20.40 -1.76 -1.74
CA SER A 178 21.66 -1.22 -2.25
C SER A 178 22.31 -2.14 -3.29
N GLY A 179 23.46 -1.73 -3.86
CA GLY A 179 24.20 -2.52 -4.86
C GLY A 179 23.76 -2.24 -6.30
N ASP A 180 24.17 -3.11 -7.23
CA ASP A 180 23.99 -2.88 -8.67
C ASP A 180 22.52 -3.01 -9.11
N GLN A 181 21.76 -3.91 -8.51
CA GLN A 181 20.35 -4.17 -8.81
C GLN A 181 19.49 -4.14 -7.54
N PRO A 182 19.33 -2.96 -6.93
CA PRO A 182 18.68 -2.85 -5.64
C PRO A 182 17.19 -3.17 -5.73
N PHE A 183 16.69 -3.87 -4.73
CA PHE A 183 15.26 -4.13 -4.56
C PHE A 183 14.52 -2.83 -4.19
N LEU A 184 13.26 -2.75 -4.58
CA LEU A 184 12.41 -1.66 -4.15
C LEU A 184 11.79 -1.99 -2.77
N PRO A 185 11.96 -1.12 -1.76
CA PRO A 185 11.20 -1.25 -0.52
C PRO A 185 9.69 -1.13 -0.79
N PRO A 186 8.81 -1.62 0.10
CA PRO A 186 7.36 -1.57 -0.09
C PRO A 186 6.82 -0.21 -0.52
N SER A 187 7.28 0.89 0.08
CA SER A 187 6.87 2.24 -0.30
C SER A 187 7.23 2.59 -1.75
N MET A 188 8.35 2.10 -2.26
CA MET A 188 8.77 2.33 -3.64
C MET A 188 8.08 1.38 -4.62
N GLN A 189 7.70 0.17 -4.21
CA GLN A 189 6.82 -0.69 -5.01
C GLN A 189 5.43 -0.03 -5.18
N VAL A 190 4.89 0.56 -4.11
CA VAL A 190 3.66 1.37 -4.21
C VAL A 190 3.85 2.55 -5.16
N ALA A 191 4.98 3.26 -5.09
CA ALA A 191 5.28 4.37 -5.99
C ALA A 191 5.39 3.93 -7.45
N LEU A 192 6.01 2.78 -7.74
CA LEU A 192 6.09 2.18 -9.08
C LEU A 192 4.71 2.04 -9.72
N PHE A 193 3.77 1.40 -9.02
CA PHE A 193 2.42 1.18 -9.53
C PHE A 193 1.58 2.46 -9.56
N ARG A 194 1.76 3.37 -8.59
CA ARG A 194 1.00 4.62 -8.55
C ARG A 194 1.42 5.64 -9.58
N ALA A 195 2.66 5.59 -10.07
CA ALA A 195 3.13 6.49 -11.13
C ALA A 195 2.25 6.45 -12.40
N ALA A 196 1.56 5.33 -12.62
CA ALA A 196 0.69 5.11 -13.78
C ALA A 196 -0.81 4.99 -13.41
N GLN A 197 -1.20 5.32 -12.18
CA GLN A 197 -2.57 5.17 -11.68
C GLN A 197 -3.61 5.91 -12.53
N GLU A 198 -3.26 7.03 -13.14
CA GLU A 198 -4.13 7.83 -14.01
C GLU A 198 -4.54 7.11 -15.29
N ASN A 199 -3.81 6.05 -15.69
CA ASN A 199 -4.19 5.23 -16.83
C ASN A 199 -5.43 4.39 -16.55
N ILE A 200 -5.74 4.12 -15.29
CA ILE A 200 -6.87 3.29 -14.87
C ILE A 200 -7.95 4.07 -14.12
N ILE A 201 -7.60 5.01 -13.25
CA ILE A 201 -8.56 5.76 -12.45
C ILE A 201 -8.87 7.11 -13.12
N LYS A 202 -10.13 7.32 -13.49
CA LYS A 202 -10.63 8.55 -14.11
C LYS A 202 -11.51 9.32 -13.14
N LEU A 203 -10.99 10.41 -12.59
CA LEU A 203 -11.78 11.28 -11.71
C LEU A 203 -12.65 12.23 -12.53
N SER A 204 -13.91 12.43 -12.13
CA SER A 204 -14.83 13.38 -12.75
C SER A 204 -14.64 14.81 -12.25
N GLY A 205 -13.92 14.99 -11.16
CA GLY A 205 -13.58 16.27 -10.56
C GLY A 205 -12.47 16.11 -9.52
N ARG A 206 -12.10 17.19 -8.85
CA ARG A 206 -11.10 17.14 -7.77
C ARG A 206 -11.66 16.38 -6.58
N ALA A 207 -10.85 15.52 -5.99
CA ALA A 207 -11.14 14.86 -4.72
C ALA A 207 -9.84 14.42 -4.04
N VAL A 208 -9.82 14.47 -2.73
CA VAL A 208 -8.70 13.99 -1.91
C VAL A 208 -8.83 12.49 -1.75
N GLY A 209 -7.77 11.77 -2.14
CA GLY A 209 -7.68 10.32 -2.01
C GLY A 209 -6.95 9.90 -0.74
N LEU A 210 -7.45 8.83 -0.11
CA LEU A 210 -6.84 8.18 1.05
C LEU A 210 -6.52 6.73 0.73
N PHE A 211 -5.40 6.23 1.21
CA PHE A 211 -5.16 4.79 1.23
C PHE A 211 -6.08 4.13 2.25
N GLY A 212 -6.86 3.17 1.79
CA GLY A 212 -7.66 2.32 2.65
C GLY A 212 -6.95 1.01 2.98
N ALA A 213 -6.31 0.41 1.98
CA ALA A 213 -5.52 -0.80 2.12
C ALA A 213 -4.57 -0.98 0.94
N ILE A 214 -3.47 -1.69 1.16
CA ILE A 214 -2.50 -2.05 0.13
C ILE A 214 -2.04 -3.48 0.37
N GLU A 215 -2.03 -4.28 -0.69
CA GLU A 215 -1.36 -5.57 -0.74
C GLU A 215 -0.28 -5.54 -1.81
N LEU A 216 0.92 -5.94 -1.44
CA LEU A 216 2.05 -6.11 -2.35
C LEU A 216 2.43 -7.58 -2.40
N GLN A 217 2.63 -8.11 -3.59
CA GLN A 217 3.06 -9.48 -3.80
C GLN A 217 4.29 -9.54 -4.70
N SER A 218 5.34 -10.22 -4.25
CA SER A 218 6.42 -10.70 -5.10
C SER A 218 5.98 -12.02 -5.75
N ILE A 219 6.05 -12.09 -7.08
CA ILE A 219 5.66 -13.27 -7.86
C ILE A 219 6.92 -14.01 -8.33
N ASN A 220 7.82 -13.29 -8.98
CA ASN A 220 9.12 -13.76 -9.44
C ASN A 220 10.23 -12.83 -8.93
N GLY A 221 10.27 -12.60 -7.63
CA GLY A 221 11.16 -11.67 -6.96
C GLY A 221 10.57 -10.26 -6.82
N PRO A 222 11.17 -9.39 -6.01
CA PRO A 222 10.70 -8.02 -5.87
C PRO A 222 11.10 -7.19 -7.09
N PRO A 223 10.34 -6.13 -7.44
CA PRO A 223 10.77 -5.16 -8.42
C PRO A 223 12.09 -4.49 -8.03
N ARG A 224 12.87 -4.10 -9.04
CA ARG A 224 14.19 -3.48 -8.89
C ARG A 224 14.22 -2.08 -9.47
N ALA A 225 15.08 -1.24 -8.96
CA ALA A 225 15.37 0.04 -9.61
C ALA A 225 16.11 -0.16 -10.93
N GLU A 226 16.01 0.84 -11.82
CA GLU A 226 16.59 0.85 -13.19
C GLU A 226 16.12 -0.30 -14.09
N THR A 227 15.02 -0.98 -13.71
CA THR A 227 14.42 -2.04 -14.52
C THR A 227 13.12 -1.53 -15.13
N ASP A 228 12.95 -1.74 -16.43
CA ASP A 228 11.72 -1.43 -17.14
C ASP A 228 10.72 -2.58 -16.98
N TYR A 229 9.46 -2.26 -16.69
CA TYR A 229 8.36 -3.23 -16.58
C TYR A 229 7.20 -2.84 -17.49
N ALA A 230 6.51 -3.83 -18.03
CA ALA A 230 5.21 -3.67 -18.67
C ALA A 230 4.11 -3.77 -17.60
N GLY A 231 3.42 -2.65 -17.37
CA GLY A 231 2.33 -2.54 -16.41
C GLY A 231 0.98 -2.93 -17.01
N ARG A 232 0.14 -3.62 -16.23
CA ARG A 232 -1.28 -3.78 -16.52
C ARG A 232 -2.09 -3.50 -15.24
N PHE A 233 -3.30 -3.00 -15.44
CA PHE A 233 -4.17 -2.56 -14.36
C PHE A 233 -5.59 -3.05 -14.62
N LYS A 234 -6.35 -3.33 -13.55
CA LYS A 234 -7.75 -3.72 -13.62
C LYS A 234 -8.53 -3.19 -12.42
N ILE A 235 -9.70 -2.60 -12.66
CA ILE A 235 -10.63 -2.21 -11.59
C ILE A 235 -11.37 -3.47 -11.11
N LEU A 236 -11.25 -3.75 -9.80
CA LEU A 236 -11.83 -4.93 -9.17
C LEU A 236 -13.20 -4.66 -8.56
N ALA A 237 -13.37 -3.49 -7.93
CA ALA A 237 -14.63 -3.10 -7.27
C ALA A 237 -14.76 -1.58 -7.17
N LEU A 238 -16.00 -1.12 -7.16
CA LEU A 238 -16.41 0.25 -6.88
C LEU A 238 -17.47 0.20 -5.80
N SER A 239 -17.36 1.06 -4.80
CA SER A 239 -18.34 1.15 -3.73
C SER A 239 -18.43 2.57 -3.19
N GLU A 240 -19.44 2.83 -2.35
CA GLU A 240 -19.55 4.10 -1.64
C GLU A 240 -19.86 3.88 -0.16
N SER A 241 -19.57 4.91 0.60
CA SER A 241 -19.97 5.05 2.00
C SER A 241 -20.53 6.47 2.21
N PRO A 242 -21.12 6.79 3.37
CA PRO A 242 -21.58 8.16 3.64
C PRO A 242 -20.49 9.22 3.44
N LYS A 243 -19.21 8.89 3.61
CA LYS A 243 -18.10 9.86 3.57
C LYS A 243 -17.21 9.74 2.35
N THR A 244 -17.21 8.61 1.64
CA THR A 244 -16.24 8.36 0.56
C THR A 244 -16.86 7.60 -0.61
N GLU A 245 -16.32 7.82 -1.81
CA GLU A 245 -16.41 6.88 -2.93
C GLU A 245 -15.12 6.07 -2.98
N ASN A 246 -15.23 4.79 -3.28
CA ASN A 246 -14.14 3.84 -3.09
C ASN A 246 -13.88 3.04 -4.36
N ILE A 247 -12.61 2.80 -4.63
CA ILE A 247 -12.16 1.98 -5.75
C ILE A 247 -11.12 0.96 -5.29
N TRP A 248 -11.29 -0.27 -5.75
CA TRP A 248 -10.30 -1.32 -5.66
C TRP A 248 -9.73 -1.58 -7.03
N TYR A 249 -8.44 -1.60 -7.17
CA TYR A 249 -7.78 -1.99 -8.40
C TYR A 249 -6.56 -2.87 -8.13
N GLN A 250 -6.24 -3.69 -9.09
CA GLN A 250 -5.02 -4.48 -9.11
C GLN A 250 -4.10 -3.98 -10.22
N ALA A 251 -2.82 -3.97 -9.94
CA ALA A 251 -1.76 -3.64 -10.88
C ALA A 251 -0.73 -4.77 -10.88
N TRP A 252 -0.14 -5.04 -12.03
CA TRP A 252 0.94 -6.00 -12.21
C TRP A 252 2.10 -5.34 -12.93
N ALA A 253 3.30 -5.75 -12.59
CA ALA A 253 4.54 -5.42 -13.30
C ALA A 253 5.09 -6.71 -13.89
N ALA A 254 5.19 -6.79 -15.20
CA ALA A 254 5.75 -7.93 -15.93
C ALA A 254 7.10 -7.57 -16.56
N ASP A 255 7.96 -8.58 -16.70
CA ASP A 255 9.17 -8.45 -17.53
C ASP A 255 8.73 -8.26 -19.00
N PRO A 256 9.10 -7.15 -19.66
CA PRO A 256 8.66 -6.88 -21.02
C PRO A 256 9.23 -7.84 -22.08
N LYS A 257 10.25 -8.63 -21.74
CA LYS A 257 10.88 -9.60 -22.64
C LYS A 257 10.20 -10.97 -22.59
N THR A 258 9.84 -11.41 -21.38
CA THR A 258 9.24 -12.75 -21.19
C THR A 258 7.73 -12.68 -21.05
N GLY A 259 7.17 -11.53 -20.65
CA GLY A 259 5.75 -11.37 -20.32
C GLY A 259 5.39 -11.94 -18.95
N GLU A 260 6.35 -12.47 -18.20
CA GLU A 260 6.11 -13.03 -16.87
C GLU A 260 5.92 -11.95 -15.81
N ASP A 261 4.94 -12.14 -14.95
CA ASP A 261 4.71 -11.23 -13.83
C ASP A 261 5.84 -11.32 -12.80
N VAL A 262 6.37 -10.18 -12.44
CA VAL A 262 7.39 -10.02 -11.40
C VAL A 262 6.73 -9.72 -10.06
N ALA A 263 5.80 -8.78 -10.04
CA ALA A 263 5.10 -8.37 -8.83
C ALA A 263 3.69 -7.85 -9.13
N SER A 264 2.86 -7.80 -8.10
CA SER A 264 1.54 -7.16 -8.18
C SER A 264 1.24 -6.31 -6.95
N MET A 265 0.27 -5.41 -7.11
CA MET A 265 -0.31 -4.61 -6.04
C MET A 265 -1.84 -4.65 -6.14
N VAL A 266 -2.52 -4.92 -5.03
CA VAL A 266 -3.93 -4.58 -4.87
C VAL A 266 -4.02 -3.33 -4.02
N MET A 267 -4.77 -2.34 -4.48
CA MET A 267 -4.96 -1.09 -3.76
C MET A 267 -6.44 -0.77 -3.57
N TYR A 268 -6.78 -0.40 -2.35
CA TYR A 268 -8.05 0.18 -1.97
C TYR A 268 -7.87 1.68 -1.72
N LEU A 269 -8.47 2.51 -2.57
CA LEU A 269 -8.49 3.96 -2.42
C LEU A 269 -9.88 4.45 -2.03
N ARG A 270 -9.92 5.45 -1.16
CA ARG A 270 -11.12 6.17 -0.72
C ARG A 270 -11.02 7.62 -1.16
N PHE A 271 -11.96 8.12 -1.91
CA PHE A 271 -12.05 9.52 -2.29
C PHE A 271 -13.07 10.24 -1.41
N MET A 272 -12.63 11.26 -0.69
CA MET A 272 -13.46 11.98 0.29
C MET A 272 -14.50 12.86 -0.40
N LYS A 273 -15.79 12.59 -0.15
CA LYS A 273 -16.92 13.36 -0.69
C LYS A 273 -16.83 14.83 -0.26
N ALA A 274 -16.49 15.10 1.00
CA ALA A 274 -16.34 16.45 1.54
C ALA A 274 -15.22 17.28 0.91
N SER A 275 -14.33 16.68 0.11
CA SER A 275 -13.25 17.38 -0.60
C SER A 275 -13.59 17.68 -2.06
N SER A 276 -14.78 17.33 -2.50
CA SER A 276 -15.19 17.44 -3.91
C SER A 276 -16.43 18.29 -4.09
N ASP A 277 -16.35 19.28 -5.00
CA ASP A 277 -17.48 20.11 -5.38
C ASP A 277 -18.65 19.31 -6.01
N LEU A 278 -18.40 18.08 -6.42
CA LEU A 278 -19.43 17.18 -6.95
C LEU A 278 -20.42 16.71 -5.87
N TRP A 279 -20.08 16.87 -4.58
CA TRP A 279 -20.89 16.44 -3.44
C TRP A 279 -21.39 17.61 -2.57
N ASN A 280 -21.05 18.85 -2.93
CA ASN A 280 -21.47 20.10 -2.27
C ASN A 280 -22.74 20.66 -2.92
#